data_b796fa5d2a9fddb01f89dd3b29df7d4f
#
_entry.id   b796fa5d2a9fddb01f89dd3b29df7d4f
#
_cell.length_a   1.000
_cell.length_b   1.000
_cell.length_c   1.000
_cell.angle_alpha   90.00
_cell.angle_beta   90.00
_cell.angle_gamma   90.00
#
_symmetry.space_group_name_H-M   'P 1'
#
loop_
_entity.id
_entity.type
_entity.pdbx_description
1 polymer ?
#
loop_
_entity_poly.entity_id
_entity_poly.type
_entity_poly.pdbx_seq_one_letter_code
_entity_poly.pdbx_strand_id
1 'polypeptide(L)'
;MRHGRTDWNQQRRIQGRTDIPLNDEGREMARKAAEEYKDVHFDVCYCSPLIRAKETAELLLAGRDVPIIFDDRLKEMSFGIYEGVANSFSIPDCPVNEFFFHPEAYTKPVEDGESLDELFARTGEFLKEVVEPGLKEGKDILIVAHGALNSCITCQVKKRDISDFWVEGIPNCKLQTLIE
;
A
#
# COMPACT_ATOMS: atom_id res chain seq x y z
N MET A 1 -0.46 -7.06 0.03
CA MET A 1 -1.78 -6.81 0.68
C MET A 1 -1.89 -5.34 1.09
N ARG A 2 -3.06 -4.71 0.93
CA ARG A 2 -3.35 -3.37 1.47
C ARG A 2 -3.88 -3.48 2.90
N HIS A 3 -3.51 -2.52 3.77
CA HIS A 3 -4.01 -2.42 5.15
C HIS A 3 -5.54 -2.47 5.26
N GLY A 4 -6.08 -2.84 6.42
CA GLY A 4 -7.49 -2.81 6.76
C GLY A 4 -8.09 -1.39 6.73
N ARG A 5 -9.41 -1.29 6.92
CA ARG A 5 -10.11 -0.01 6.87
C ARG A 5 -9.77 0.89 8.06
N THR A 6 -9.70 2.19 7.81
CA THR A 6 -9.54 3.26 8.82
C THR A 6 -10.79 4.15 8.83
N ASP A 7 -10.95 5.00 9.84
CA ASP A 7 -12.02 6.01 9.84
C ASP A 7 -11.89 6.96 8.65
N TRP A 8 -10.67 7.29 8.23
CA TRP A 8 -10.45 8.15 7.07
C TRP A 8 -10.84 7.47 5.76
N ASN A 9 -10.69 6.15 5.63
CA ASN A 9 -11.27 5.42 4.49
C ASN A 9 -12.80 5.54 4.46
N GLN A 10 -13.45 5.38 5.62
CA GLN A 10 -14.90 5.48 5.75
C GLN A 10 -15.40 6.90 5.43
N GLN A 11 -14.66 7.91 5.87
CA GLN A 11 -14.94 9.32 5.62
C GLN A 11 -14.48 9.80 4.23
N ARG A 12 -13.91 8.91 3.40
CA ARG A 12 -13.35 9.25 2.08
C ARG A 12 -12.32 10.38 2.16
N ARG A 13 -11.47 10.36 3.18
CA ARG A 13 -10.36 11.30 3.33
C ARG A 13 -9.09 10.73 2.71
N ILE A 14 -8.31 11.61 2.08
CA ILE A 14 -6.95 11.29 1.62
C ILE A 14 -6.08 11.04 2.84
N GLN A 15 -5.39 9.89 2.91
CA GLN A 15 -4.58 9.54 4.09
C GLN A 15 -3.11 9.89 3.93
N GLY A 16 -2.52 9.49 2.81
CA GLY A 16 -1.09 9.67 2.60
C GLY A 16 -0.23 9.09 3.72
N ARG A 17 0.68 9.89 4.24
CA ARG A 17 1.59 9.54 5.35
C ARG A 17 1.06 9.89 6.72
N THR A 18 -0.08 10.57 6.82
CA THR A 18 -0.75 10.80 8.11
C THR A 18 -1.04 9.46 8.78
N ASP A 19 -0.58 9.33 10.04
CA ASP A 19 -0.57 8.04 10.72
C ASP A 19 -1.90 7.80 11.48
N ILE A 20 -2.85 7.20 10.78
CA ILE A 20 -4.20 6.89 11.23
C ILE A 20 -4.30 5.38 11.51
N PRO A 21 -4.80 4.96 12.71
CA PRO A 21 -4.97 3.55 13.05
C PRO A 21 -6.11 2.89 12.27
N LEU A 22 -6.18 1.56 12.32
CA LEU A 22 -7.36 0.83 11.90
C LEU A 22 -8.57 1.22 12.75
N ASN A 23 -9.75 1.23 12.14
CA ASN A 23 -10.99 1.21 12.90
C ASN A 23 -11.40 -0.25 13.22
N ASP A 24 -12.49 -0.44 13.96
CA ASP A 24 -12.93 -1.77 14.38
C ASP A 24 -13.27 -2.68 13.20
N GLU A 25 -13.87 -2.11 12.14
CA GLU A 25 -14.12 -2.84 10.89
C GLU A 25 -12.81 -3.30 10.24
N GLY A 26 -11.79 -2.41 10.18
CA GLY A 26 -10.47 -2.74 9.63
C GLY A 26 -9.75 -3.84 10.40
N ARG A 27 -9.85 -3.82 11.73
CA ARG A 27 -9.30 -4.90 12.57
C ARG A 27 -10.02 -6.23 12.33
N GLU A 28 -11.34 -6.19 12.17
CA GLU A 28 -12.12 -7.38 11.84
C GLU A 28 -11.81 -7.91 10.44
N MET A 29 -11.60 -7.01 9.46
CA MET A 29 -11.14 -7.40 8.12
C MET A 29 -9.78 -8.12 8.18
N ALA A 30 -8.83 -7.63 8.98
CA ALA A 30 -7.53 -8.26 9.14
C ALA A 30 -7.62 -9.65 9.80
N ARG A 31 -8.49 -9.82 10.82
CA ARG A 31 -8.73 -11.14 11.42
C ARG A 31 -9.36 -12.13 10.45
N LYS A 32 -10.34 -11.68 9.66
CA LYS A 32 -10.94 -12.53 8.60
C LYS A 32 -9.92 -12.93 7.54
N ALA A 33 -9.03 -12.02 7.16
CA ALA A 33 -7.94 -12.34 6.26
C ALA A 33 -6.97 -13.36 6.89
N ALA A 34 -6.70 -13.29 8.20
CA ALA A 34 -5.90 -14.28 8.91
C ALA A 34 -6.50 -15.70 8.76
N GLU A 35 -7.81 -15.85 8.91
CA GLU A 35 -8.50 -17.14 8.71
C GLU A 35 -8.53 -17.56 7.22
N GLU A 36 -8.79 -16.62 6.32
CA GLU A 36 -8.85 -16.88 4.87
C GLU A 36 -7.51 -17.36 4.33
N TYR A 37 -6.40 -16.81 4.82
CA TYR A 37 -5.04 -17.10 4.34
C TYR A 37 -4.20 -17.92 5.33
N LYS A 38 -4.81 -18.61 6.29
CA LYS A 38 -4.09 -19.38 7.31
C LYS A 38 -3.18 -20.48 6.76
N ASP A 39 -3.58 -21.07 5.62
CA ASP A 39 -2.85 -22.15 4.96
C ASP A 39 -1.85 -21.62 3.89
N VAL A 40 -1.78 -20.30 3.68
CA VAL A 40 -0.80 -19.69 2.77
C VAL A 40 0.51 -19.52 3.52
N HIS A 41 1.59 -20.09 2.99
CA HIS A 41 2.92 -19.96 3.58
C HIS A 41 3.54 -18.59 3.30
N PHE A 42 4.26 -18.06 4.30
CA PHE A 42 5.12 -16.89 4.16
C PHE A 42 6.38 -17.11 5.00
N ASP A 43 7.55 -16.85 4.43
CA ASP A 43 8.83 -16.87 5.14
C ASP A 43 9.10 -15.55 5.85
N VAL A 44 8.61 -14.44 5.30
CA VAL A 44 8.82 -13.09 5.81
C VAL A 44 7.70 -12.17 5.41
N CYS A 45 7.37 -11.20 6.26
CA CYS A 45 6.48 -10.08 5.97
C CYS A 45 7.27 -8.78 6.01
N TYR A 46 7.35 -8.07 4.88
CA TYR A 46 7.79 -6.68 4.85
C TYR A 46 6.60 -5.76 4.98
N CYS A 47 6.66 -4.83 5.92
CA CYS A 47 5.51 -4.02 6.29
C CYS A 47 5.85 -2.53 6.35
N SER A 48 4.92 -1.70 5.87
CA SER A 48 4.99 -0.27 6.13
C SER A 48 4.96 0.01 7.64
N PRO A 49 5.78 0.95 8.15
CA PRO A 49 5.76 1.30 9.57
C PRO A 49 4.51 2.10 10.00
N LEU A 50 3.67 2.56 9.06
CA LEU A 50 2.44 3.27 9.41
C LEU A 50 1.49 2.35 10.17
N ILE A 51 0.91 2.87 11.26
CA ILE A 51 0.16 2.08 12.26
C ILE A 51 -0.92 1.20 11.66
N ARG A 52 -1.66 1.66 10.65
CA ARG A 52 -2.70 0.88 9.96
C ARG A 52 -2.17 -0.36 9.24
N ALA A 53 -0.98 -0.28 8.65
CA ALA A 53 -0.33 -1.41 8.00
C ALA A 53 0.27 -2.36 9.05
N LYS A 54 0.91 -1.82 10.07
CA LYS A 54 1.45 -2.56 11.21
C LYS A 54 0.36 -3.37 11.90
N GLU A 55 -0.74 -2.75 12.35
CA GLU A 55 -1.87 -3.44 12.96
C GLU A 55 -2.43 -4.56 12.05
N THR A 56 -2.50 -4.30 10.73
CA THR A 56 -2.96 -5.30 9.77
C THR A 56 -2.04 -6.51 9.72
N ALA A 57 -0.72 -6.29 9.62
CA ALA A 57 0.26 -7.37 9.56
C ALA A 57 0.28 -8.19 10.86
N GLU A 58 0.24 -7.52 12.02
CA GLU A 58 0.21 -8.16 13.33
C GLU A 58 -1.04 -9.03 13.52
N LEU A 59 -2.22 -8.55 13.10
CA LEU A 59 -3.47 -9.31 13.19
C LEU A 59 -3.52 -10.46 12.19
N LEU A 60 -3.04 -10.25 10.96
CA LEU A 60 -2.99 -11.27 9.91
C LEU A 60 -2.08 -12.45 10.29
N LEU A 61 -0.96 -12.15 10.92
CA LEU A 61 0.08 -13.13 11.22
C LEU A 61 0.06 -13.58 12.71
N ALA A 62 -0.98 -13.20 13.47
CA ALA A 62 -1.10 -13.59 14.86
C ALA A 62 -1.01 -15.11 15.03
N GLY A 63 -0.11 -15.56 15.91
CA GLY A 63 0.13 -16.98 16.19
C GLY A 63 0.96 -17.73 15.13
N ARG A 64 1.48 -17.04 14.12
CA ARG A 64 2.38 -17.61 13.10
C ARG A 64 3.82 -17.18 13.36
N ASP A 65 4.76 -18.08 13.07
CA ASP A 65 6.20 -17.80 13.17
C ASP A 65 6.71 -17.15 11.86
N VAL A 66 6.22 -15.94 11.57
CA VAL A 66 6.61 -15.16 10.39
C VAL A 66 7.17 -13.82 10.86
N PRO A 67 8.45 -13.53 10.64
CA PRO A 67 9.06 -12.27 11.04
C PRO A 67 8.44 -11.10 10.26
N ILE A 68 8.10 -10.01 10.97
CA ILE A 68 7.62 -8.76 10.38
C ILE A 68 8.77 -7.75 10.40
N ILE A 69 9.20 -7.31 9.24
CA ILE A 69 10.28 -6.34 9.03
C ILE A 69 9.67 -5.04 8.51
N PHE A 70 9.88 -3.94 9.24
CA PHE A 70 9.41 -2.62 8.81
C PHE A 70 10.41 -1.96 7.88
N ASP A 71 9.90 -1.38 6.78
CA ASP A 71 10.71 -0.65 5.80
C ASP A 71 10.02 0.68 5.44
N ASP A 72 10.74 1.78 5.61
CA ASP A 72 10.23 3.14 5.34
C ASP A 72 9.87 3.34 3.86
N ARG A 73 10.49 2.60 2.95
CA ARG A 73 10.18 2.61 1.52
C ARG A 73 8.78 2.08 1.21
N LEU A 74 8.13 1.40 2.18
CA LEU A 74 6.76 0.89 2.07
C LEU A 74 5.69 1.86 2.60
N LYS A 75 6.05 3.04 3.08
CA LYS A 75 5.07 4.09 3.45
C LYS A 75 4.22 4.48 2.23
N GLU A 76 2.99 4.91 2.48
CA GLU A 76 2.11 5.41 1.41
C GLU A 76 2.73 6.63 0.71
N MET A 77 2.26 6.92 -0.49
CA MET A 77 2.54 8.17 -1.18
C MET A 77 2.11 9.35 -0.31
N SER A 78 2.98 10.38 -0.19
CA SER A 78 2.59 11.61 0.49
C SER A 78 1.70 12.46 -0.42
N PHE A 79 0.58 12.91 0.14
CA PHE A 79 -0.31 13.87 -0.52
C PHE A 79 -0.23 15.27 0.11
N GLY A 80 0.82 15.52 0.91
CA GLY A 80 1.15 16.84 1.45
C GLY A 80 -0.03 17.51 2.13
N ILE A 81 -0.27 18.76 1.77
CA ILE A 81 -1.35 19.59 2.35
C ILE A 81 -2.77 19.04 2.09
N TYR A 82 -2.93 18.07 1.18
CA TYR A 82 -4.24 17.46 0.89
C TYR A 82 -4.56 16.27 1.80
N GLU A 83 -3.65 15.84 2.67
CA GLU A 83 -3.94 14.81 3.65
C GLU A 83 -5.03 15.27 4.63
N GLY A 84 -6.03 14.43 4.84
CA GLY A 84 -7.24 14.75 5.62
C GLY A 84 -8.38 15.39 4.82
N VAL A 85 -8.15 15.84 3.59
CA VAL A 85 -9.20 16.36 2.73
C VAL A 85 -10.21 15.27 2.42
N ALA A 86 -11.50 15.55 2.69
CA ALA A 86 -12.60 14.61 2.45
C ALA A 86 -13.22 14.83 1.07
N ASN A 87 -13.64 13.73 0.43
CA ASN A 87 -14.37 13.77 -0.83
C ASN A 87 -13.70 14.62 -1.93
N SER A 88 -12.37 14.51 -2.07
CA SER A 88 -11.58 15.30 -3.04
C SER A 88 -12.18 15.25 -4.45
N PHE A 89 -12.77 14.12 -4.85
CA PHE A 89 -13.42 13.96 -6.17
C PHE A 89 -14.62 14.89 -6.39
N SER A 90 -15.19 15.44 -5.32
CA SER A 90 -16.27 16.44 -5.39
C SER A 90 -15.76 17.89 -5.34
N ILE A 91 -14.45 18.10 -5.22
CA ILE A 91 -13.82 19.41 -5.18
C ILE A 91 -13.37 19.74 -6.61
N PRO A 92 -13.93 20.79 -7.25
CA PRO A 92 -13.48 21.21 -8.58
C PRO A 92 -11.97 21.51 -8.57
N ASP A 93 -11.29 21.10 -9.62
CA ASP A 93 -9.87 21.37 -9.86
C ASP A 93 -8.93 20.98 -8.70
N CYS A 94 -9.34 20.00 -7.86
CA CYS A 94 -8.47 19.49 -6.81
C CYS A 94 -7.24 18.78 -7.44
N PRO A 95 -6.02 19.29 -7.24
CA PRO A 95 -4.83 18.78 -7.95
C PRO A 95 -4.53 17.30 -7.70
N VAL A 96 -4.89 16.77 -6.52
CA VAL A 96 -4.71 15.35 -6.20
C VAL A 96 -5.58 14.45 -7.07
N ASN A 97 -6.70 14.96 -7.60
CA ASN A 97 -7.59 14.16 -8.44
C ASN A 97 -6.93 13.75 -9.76
N GLU A 98 -5.97 14.54 -10.28
CA GLU A 98 -5.21 14.16 -11.46
C GLU A 98 -4.49 12.83 -11.26
N PHE A 99 -3.87 12.60 -10.11
CA PHE A 99 -3.24 11.34 -9.77
C PHE A 99 -4.23 10.15 -9.76
N PHE A 100 -5.44 10.37 -9.30
CA PHE A 100 -6.43 9.27 -9.22
C PHE A 100 -7.11 8.97 -10.57
N PHE A 101 -7.27 9.95 -11.45
CA PHE A 101 -7.97 9.78 -12.73
C PHE A 101 -7.03 9.68 -13.93
N HIS A 102 -5.90 10.37 -13.87
CA HIS A 102 -4.92 10.49 -14.95
C HIS A 102 -3.49 10.44 -14.38
N PRO A 103 -3.07 9.30 -13.78
CA PRO A 103 -1.76 9.21 -13.15
C PRO A 103 -0.60 9.55 -14.08
N GLU A 104 -0.75 9.31 -15.38
CA GLU A 104 0.22 9.69 -16.43
C GLU A 104 0.37 11.21 -16.60
N ALA A 105 -0.63 11.99 -16.21
CA ALA A 105 -0.61 13.45 -16.25
C ALA A 105 -0.07 14.08 -14.95
N TYR A 106 -0.02 13.32 -13.85
CA TYR A 106 0.45 13.79 -12.55
C TYR A 106 1.98 13.96 -12.54
N THR A 107 2.46 14.98 -13.25
CA THR A 107 3.89 15.25 -13.45
C THR A 107 4.53 16.08 -12.35
N LYS A 108 3.72 16.74 -11.52
CA LYS A 108 4.19 17.54 -10.40
C LYS A 108 3.45 17.16 -9.12
N PRO A 109 4.17 16.94 -8.01
CA PRO A 109 3.52 16.68 -6.73
C PRO A 109 2.74 17.93 -6.26
N VAL A 110 1.73 17.69 -5.44
CA VAL A 110 1.11 18.75 -4.65
C VAL A 110 2.10 19.30 -3.62
N GLU A 111 1.81 20.46 -3.06
CA GLU A 111 2.65 21.08 -2.03
C GLU A 111 2.90 20.08 -0.87
N ASP A 112 4.16 19.91 -0.47
CA ASP A 112 4.64 18.92 0.51
C ASP A 112 4.30 17.45 0.18
N GLY A 113 3.87 17.18 -1.05
CA GLY A 113 3.56 15.84 -1.54
C GLY A 113 4.76 15.13 -2.15
N GLU A 114 4.58 13.88 -2.50
CA GLU A 114 5.54 13.03 -3.21
C GLU A 114 5.16 12.94 -4.69
N SER A 115 6.14 12.98 -5.58
CA SER A 115 5.95 12.72 -7.00
C SER A 115 5.83 11.22 -7.29
N LEU A 116 5.28 10.88 -8.47
CA LEU A 116 5.30 9.49 -8.94
C LEU A 116 6.73 8.98 -9.15
N ASP A 117 7.64 9.80 -9.66
CA ASP A 117 9.02 9.39 -9.87
C ASP A 117 9.71 9.02 -8.55
N GLU A 118 9.48 9.78 -7.48
CA GLU A 118 10.00 9.46 -6.14
C GLU A 118 9.40 8.16 -5.60
N LEU A 119 8.09 7.97 -5.78
CA LEU A 119 7.40 6.73 -5.39
C LEU A 119 7.96 5.52 -6.14
N PHE A 120 8.13 5.63 -7.48
CA PHE A 120 8.71 4.57 -8.30
C PHE A 120 10.18 4.30 -7.94
N ALA A 121 10.97 5.33 -7.67
CA ALA A 121 12.38 5.18 -7.27
C ALA A 121 12.52 4.37 -5.99
N ARG A 122 11.86 4.80 -4.88
CA ARG A 122 11.98 4.11 -3.59
C ARG A 122 11.39 2.69 -3.57
N THR A 123 10.29 2.48 -4.30
CA THR A 123 9.72 1.13 -4.42
C THR A 123 10.57 0.23 -5.31
N GLY A 124 11.20 0.78 -6.36
CA GLY A 124 12.16 0.07 -7.20
C GLY A 124 13.42 -0.34 -6.44
N GLU A 125 13.96 0.54 -5.58
CA GLU A 125 15.06 0.19 -4.67
C GLU A 125 14.66 -0.96 -3.74
N PHE A 126 13.48 -0.89 -3.12
CA PHE A 126 12.98 -1.96 -2.27
C PHE A 126 12.85 -3.30 -3.03
N LEU A 127 12.29 -3.29 -4.23
CA LEU A 127 12.17 -4.50 -5.05
C LEU A 127 13.54 -5.10 -5.36
N LYS A 128 14.50 -4.28 -5.79
CA LYS A 128 15.84 -4.71 -6.18
C LYS A 128 16.69 -5.20 -5.00
N GLU A 129 16.63 -4.52 -3.86
CA GLU A 129 17.52 -4.79 -2.73
C GLU A 129 16.95 -5.83 -1.77
N VAL A 130 15.63 -6.00 -1.72
CA VAL A 130 14.97 -6.86 -0.74
C VAL A 130 14.21 -8.00 -1.41
N VAL A 131 13.31 -7.68 -2.35
CA VAL A 131 12.42 -8.69 -2.93
C VAL A 131 13.17 -9.63 -3.87
N GLU A 132 13.94 -9.10 -4.82
CA GLU A 132 14.67 -9.93 -5.78
C GLU A 132 15.66 -10.91 -5.12
N PRO A 133 16.46 -10.50 -4.12
CA PRO A 133 17.32 -11.45 -3.39
C PRO A 133 16.53 -12.52 -2.66
N GLY A 134 15.45 -12.15 -1.95
CA GLY A 134 14.60 -13.09 -1.25
C GLY A 134 13.96 -14.13 -2.17
N LEU A 135 13.47 -13.72 -3.33
CA LEU A 135 12.93 -14.63 -4.34
C LEU A 135 13.99 -15.59 -4.91
N LYS A 136 15.23 -15.11 -5.11
CA LYS A 136 16.36 -15.97 -5.53
C LYS A 136 16.71 -17.03 -4.47
N GLU A 137 16.45 -16.74 -3.20
CA GLU A 137 16.57 -17.68 -2.08
C GLU A 137 15.34 -18.62 -1.96
N GLY A 138 14.33 -18.46 -2.81
CA GLY A 138 13.09 -19.25 -2.79
C GLY A 138 12.12 -18.88 -1.69
N LYS A 139 12.17 -17.64 -1.16
CA LYS A 139 11.28 -17.18 -0.08
C LYS A 139 9.93 -16.74 -0.60
N ASP A 140 8.89 -17.12 0.14
CA ASP A 140 7.54 -16.58 0.02
C ASP A 140 7.43 -15.28 0.80
N ILE A 141 7.36 -14.15 0.08
CA ILE A 141 7.41 -12.80 0.65
C ILE A 141 6.01 -12.20 0.69
N LEU A 142 5.55 -11.82 1.88
CA LEU A 142 4.36 -10.99 2.05
C LEU A 142 4.76 -9.51 2.14
N ILE A 143 4.04 -8.65 1.42
CA ILE A 143 4.15 -7.18 1.57
C ILE A 143 2.82 -6.66 2.09
N VAL A 144 2.84 -5.95 3.24
CA VAL A 144 1.66 -5.27 3.80
C VAL A 144 1.89 -3.76 3.76
N ALA A 145 1.11 -3.08 2.92
CA ALA A 145 1.31 -1.66 2.67
C ALA A 145 -0.02 -0.94 2.30
N HIS A 146 -0.04 -0.09 1.27
CA HIS A 146 -1.07 0.89 1.02
C HIS A 146 -1.57 0.85 -0.43
N GLY A 147 -2.53 1.73 -0.75
CA GLY A 147 -3.17 1.76 -2.06
C GLY A 147 -2.22 2.15 -3.19
N ALA A 148 -1.72 3.39 -3.18
CA ALA A 148 -0.85 3.88 -4.24
C ALA A 148 0.49 3.13 -4.27
N LEU A 149 1.06 2.83 -3.11
CA LEU A 149 2.31 2.06 -3.03
C LEU A 149 2.18 0.67 -3.67
N ASN A 150 1.13 -0.08 -3.35
CA ASN A 150 0.94 -1.42 -3.92
C ASN A 150 0.64 -1.37 -5.42
N SER A 151 -0.09 -0.34 -5.90
CA SER A 151 -0.25 -0.12 -7.35
C SER A 151 1.09 0.14 -8.03
N CYS A 152 1.94 0.96 -7.43
CA CYS A 152 3.29 1.23 -7.94
C CYS A 152 4.16 -0.03 -8.03
N ILE A 153 4.17 -0.85 -6.97
CA ILE A 153 4.86 -2.16 -6.98
C ILE A 153 4.29 -3.05 -8.08
N THR A 154 2.97 -3.11 -8.22
CA THR A 154 2.31 -3.93 -9.24
C THR A 154 2.70 -3.48 -10.66
N CYS A 155 2.72 -2.17 -10.92
CA CYS A 155 3.15 -1.64 -12.22
C CYS A 155 4.59 -2.04 -12.54
N GLN A 156 5.51 -1.92 -11.58
CA GLN A 156 6.92 -2.28 -11.78
C GLN A 156 7.11 -3.78 -12.01
N VAL A 157 6.50 -4.63 -11.20
CA VAL A 157 6.62 -6.09 -11.30
C VAL A 157 6.00 -6.60 -12.59
N LYS A 158 4.83 -6.09 -12.97
CA LYS A 158 4.10 -6.50 -14.19
C LYS A 158 4.50 -5.70 -15.44
N LYS A 159 5.45 -4.77 -15.32
CA LYS A 159 5.94 -3.90 -16.42
C LYS A 159 4.81 -3.18 -17.15
N ARG A 160 3.90 -2.57 -16.38
CA ARG A 160 2.74 -1.83 -16.90
C ARG A 160 3.08 -0.36 -17.11
N ASP A 161 2.35 0.27 -18.00
CA ASP A 161 2.37 1.71 -18.16
C ASP A 161 1.72 2.42 -16.96
N ILE A 162 2.10 3.68 -16.73
CA ILE A 162 1.53 4.51 -15.65
C ILE A 162 0.02 4.70 -15.83
N SER A 163 -0.49 4.77 -17.04
CA SER A 163 -1.93 4.85 -17.33
C SER A 163 -2.73 3.68 -16.74
N ASP A 164 -2.08 2.53 -16.52
CA ASP A 164 -2.68 1.33 -15.92
C ASP A 164 -2.53 1.26 -14.39
N PHE A 165 -2.08 2.34 -13.73
CA PHE A 165 -1.73 2.38 -12.32
C PHE A 165 -2.86 1.86 -11.39
N TRP A 166 -4.13 2.13 -11.73
CA TRP A 166 -5.29 1.77 -10.92
C TRP A 166 -6.13 0.61 -11.48
N VAL A 167 -5.71 -0.02 -12.57
CA VAL A 167 -6.53 -1.02 -13.31
C VAL A 167 -6.95 -2.21 -12.45
N GLU A 168 -6.07 -2.72 -11.58
CA GLU A 168 -6.42 -3.90 -10.76
C GLU A 168 -7.22 -3.56 -9.50
N GLY A 169 -7.24 -2.30 -9.10
CA GLY A 169 -7.72 -1.92 -7.78
C GLY A 169 -6.91 -2.59 -6.65
N ILE A 170 -6.91 -2.00 -5.47
CA ILE A 170 -6.19 -2.55 -4.31
C ILE A 170 -7.16 -2.65 -3.13
N PRO A 171 -7.96 -3.74 -3.02
CA PRO A 171 -8.91 -3.89 -1.93
C PRO A 171 -8.21 -4.09 -0.59
N ASN A 172 -8.85 -3.62 0.49
CA ASN A 172 -8.31 -3.79 1.84
C ASN A 172 -8.28 -5.27 2.25
N CYS A 173 -7.20 -5.70 2.89
CA CYS A 173 -7.01 -7.05 3.44
C CYS A 173 -7.17 -8.20 2.42
N LYS A 174 -6.99 -7.93 1.12
CA LYS A 174 -6.99 -8.98 0.11
C LYS A 174 -5.57 -9.26 -0.38
N LEU A 175 -5.23 -10.55 -0.45
CA LEU A 175 -3.97 -10.99 -1.00
C LEU A 175 -4.02 -10.90 -2.54
N GLN A 176 -2.96 -10.39 -3.13
CA GLN A 176 -2.74 -10.37 -4.58
C GLN A 176 -1.38 -10.98 -4.84
N THR A 177 -1.33 -12.07 -5.61
CA THR A 177 -0.07 -12.67 -6.05
C THR A 177 0.47 -11.85 -7.22
N LEU A 178 1.71 -11.42 -7.11
CA LEU A 178 2.38 -10.61 -8.14
C LEU A 178 3.38 -11.43 -8.95
N ILE A 179 3.99 -12.43 -8.32
CA ILE A 179 5.02 -13.32 -8.89
C ILE A 179 4.65 -14.73 -8.46
N GLU A 180 4.65 -15.69 -9.38
CA GLU A 180 4.44 -17.11 -9.16
C GLU A 180 5.77 -17.87 -9.22
#